data_b86ed474c1ab81cba5da99b7a1cfb621
#
_entry.id   b86ed474c1ab81cba5da99b7a1cfb621
#
_cell.length_a   1.000
_cell.length_b   1.000
_cell.length_c   1.000
_cell.angle_alpha   90.00
_cell.angle_beta   90.00
_cell.angle_gamma   90.00
#
_symmetry.space_group_name_H-M   'P 1'
#
loop_
_entity.id
_entity.type
_entity.pdbx_description
1 polymer ?
#
loop_
_entity_poly.entity_id
_entity_poly.type
_entity_poly.pdbx_seq_one_letter_code
_entity_poly.pdbx_strand_id
1 'polypeptide(L)'
;MVHQYKLNGYNIVLDMASGSVHAVDEVAYDVIDLYKQADEAALVSTVATRHGVREAEVRECLEDVRTLEREGKLFSEDAYEGMAFDFKKRPAVVKALCLHVAHTCNLNCSYCFASQGKYHGERALMNYEVGKQALDFLIANSGSRRNLEVDFFGGEPLMNWEVVKRLVAYARTQEGIHNKNFRFTLTTNGMLIDDDVIDFCNREMSNVVLSLDGRREVHDRLRVDYAGKGSYERIVPKFKKLVEARGGKNYYMRGTFTRHNLDFTNDIFHMADLGFTELSMEPVVCAPDDPEALRAEDLPVLFEQYEILAREMIKRKKEGRPFTFYHYMIDLTGGPCIYKRITGCGSGTEYMAVTPWGELFPCHQFVGDPKYSLGNIWDGVTNEAVRDEFKLVNAYARPECKDCWAKLYCSGGCAANAYHATGSIRGVYSYGCELFKKRMECAIMIQVAEQLEAEQ
;
A
#
# COMPACT_ATOMS: atom_id res chain seq x y z
N MET A 1 -22.20 -2.79 -9.73
CA MET A 1 -21.91 -4.03 -8.92
C MET A 1 -21.96 -3.68 -7.45
N VAL A 2 -22.65 -4.51 -6.67
CA VAL A 2 -22.82 -4.33 -5.21
C VAL A 2 -22.08 -5.46 -4.51
N HIS A 3 -21.34 -5.14 -3.45
CA HIS A 3 -20.69 -6.09 -2.56
C HIS A 3 -21.32 -6.02 -1.17
N GLN A 4 -21.84 -7.13 -0.69
CA GLN A 4 -22.48 -7.24 0.62
C GLN A 4 -21.70 -8.18 1.51
N TYR A 5 -21.53 -7.79 2.76
CA TYR A 5 -20.86 -8.64 3.77
C TYR A 5 -21.28 -8.26 5.19
N LYS A 6 -21.12 -9.21 6.11
CA LYS A 6 -21.38 -9.01 7.53
C LYS A 6 -20.07 -9.10 8.29
N LEU A 7 -19.77 -8.09 9.10
CA LEU A 7 -18.55 -8.04 9.88
C LEU A 7 -18.77 -7.29 11.19
N ASN A 8 -18.35 -7.87 12.29
CA ASN A 8 -18.38 -7.27 13.63
C ASN A 8 -19.77 -6.71 14.04
N GLY A 9 -20.86 -7.42 13.63
CA GLY A 9 -22.24 -7.02 13.95
C GLY A 9 -22.83 -5.97 13.02
N TYR A 10 -22.13 -5.56 11.98
CA TYR A 10 -22.63 -4.65 10.93
C TYR A 10 -22.96 -5.42 9.65
N ASN A 11 -24.09 -5.08 9.04
CA ASN A 11 -24.44 -5.48 7.68
C ASN A 11 -24.02 -4.34 6.74
N ILE A 12 -23.04 -4.56 5.90
CA ILE A 12 -22.42 -3.54 5.08
C ILE A 12 -22.68 -3.83 3.60
N VAL A 13 -23.08 -2.80 2.89
CA VAL A 13 -23.35 -2.82 1.46
C VAL A 13 -22.51 -1.75 0.79
N LEU A 14 -21.67 -2.15 -0.15
CA LEU A 14 -20.81 -1.26 -0.94
C LEU A 14 -21.26 -1.26 -2.40
N ASP A 15 -21.61 -0.12 -2.94
CA ASP A 15 -21.71 0.06 -4.39
C ASP A 15 -20.34 0.44 -4.97
N MET A 16 -19.81 -0.46 -5.79
CA MET A 16 -18.42 -0.33 -6.28
C MET A 16 -18.22 0.90 -7.18
N ALA A 17 -19.19 1.22 -8.03
CA ALA A 17 -18.99 2.25 -9.06
C ALA A 17 -19.16 3.66 -8.48
N SER A 18 -20.14 3.86 -7.61
CA SER A 18 -20.33 5.14 -6.90
C SER A 18 -19.37 5.29 -5.71
N GLY A 19 -18.94 4.18 -5.11
CA GLY A 19 -18.20 4.17 -3.85
C GLY A 19 -19.06 4.39 -2.61
N SER A 20 -20.40 4.39 -2.76
CA SER A 20 -21.33 4.55 -1.65
C SER A 20 -21.30 3.32 -0.73
N VAL A 21 -21.27 3.57 0.57
CA VAL A 21 -21.31 2.54 1.62
C VAL A 21 -22.56 2.75 2.46
N HIS A 22 -23.31 1.67 2.69
CA HIS A 22 -24.51 1.67 3.48
C HIS A 22 -24.39 0.65 4.61
N ALA A 23 -24.69 1.08 5.85
CA ALA A 23 -24.93 0.18 6.97
C ALA A 23 -26.44 -0.02 7.09
N VAL A 24 -26.87 -1.26 7.03
CA VAL A 24 -28.31 -1.60 6.91
C VAL A 24 -28.73 -2.65 7.94
N ASP A 25 -30.01 -2.73 8.21
CA ASP A 25 -30.58 -3.82 9.00
C ASP A 25 -30.67 -5.14 8.19
N GLU A 26 -31.11 -6.20 8.85
CA GLU A 26 -31.21 -7.53 8.24
C GLU A 26 -32.26 -7.57 7.11
N VAL A 27 -33.34 -6.80 7.22
CA VAL A 27 -34.41 -6.75 6.21
C VAL A 27 -33.89 -6.09 4.93
N ALA A 28 -33.30 -4.91 5.07
CA ALA A 28 -32.72 -4.17 3.95
C ALA A 28 -31.55 -4.94 3.30
N TYR A 29 -30.75 -5.66 4.08
CA TYR A 29 -29.67 -6.51 3.57
C TYR A 29 -30.21 -7.59 2.62
N ASP A 30 -31.27 -8.30 3.02
CA ASP A 30 -31.88 -9.33 2.20
C ASP A 30 -32.69 -8.76 1.02
N VAL A 31 -33.35 -7.59 1.18
CA VAL A 31 -34.00 -6.88 0.07
C VAL A 31 -32.99 -6.53 -1.01
N ILE A 32 -31.83 -5.97 -0.64
CA ILE A 32 -30.77 -5.60 -1.59
C ILE A 32 -30.21 -6.84 -2.30
N ASP A 33 -29.99 -7.94 -1.58
CA ASP A 33 -29.48 -9.20 -2.14
C ASP A 33 -30.42 -9.73 -3.24
N LEU A 34 -31.73 -9.73 -2.98
CA LEU A 34 -32.73 -10.28 -3.90
C LEU A 34 -33.20 -9.29 -5.00
N TYR A 35 -32.88 -7.99 -4.86
CA TYR A 35 -33.45 -6.91 -5.68
C TYR A 35 -33.31 -7.11 -7.19
N LYS A 36 -32.18 -7.62 -7.67
CA LYS A 36 -31.94 -7.89 -9.10
C LYS A 36 -32.11 -9.36 -9.48
N GLN A 37 -32.45 -10.22 -8.52
CA GLN A 37 -32.50 -11.67 -8.71
C GLN A 37 -33.93 -12.24 -8.75
N ALA A 38 -34.89 -11.57 -8.13
CA ALA A 38 -36.28 -12.02 -8.00
C ALA A 38 -37.29 -10.97 -8.52
N ASP A 39 -38.51 -11.43 -8.87
CA ASP A 39 -39.61 -10.50 -9.08
C ASP A 39 -40.08 -9.91 -7.74
N GLU A 40 -40.73 -8.76 -7.80
CA GLU A 40 -41.12 -7.99 -6.60
C GLU A 40 -41.99 -8.80 -5.63
N ALA A 41 -43.00 -9.55 -6.15
CA ALA A 41 -43.91 -10.29 -5.29
C ALA A 41 -43.17 -11.43 -4.54
N ALA A 42 -42.29 -12.15 -5.25
CA ALA A 42 -41.47 -13.20 -4.65
C ALA A 42 -40.46 -12.64 -3.65
N LEU A 43 -39.79 -11.52 -3.94
CA LEU A 43 -38.90 -10.83 -3.02
C LEU A 43 -39.63 -10.45 -1.74
N VAL A 44 -40.75 -9.71 -1.86
CA VAL A 44 -41.51 -9.22 -0.71
C VAL A 44 -42.01 -10.36 0.18
N SER A 45 -42.57 -11.42 -0.41
CA SER A 45 -43.06 -12.57 0.35
C SER A 45 -41.90 -13.34 1.04
N THR A 46 -40.78 -13.51 0.34
CA THR A 46 -39.64 -14.22 0.87
C THR A 46 -39.04 -13.51 2.07
N VAL A 47 -38.75 -12.20 1.94
CA VAL A 47 -38.15 -11.40 3.01
C VAL A 47 -39.11 -11.24 4.19
N ALA A 48 -40.40 -10.96 3.94
CA ALA A 48 -41.42 -10.85 4.99
C ALA A 48 -41.49 -12.14 5.82
N THR A 49 -41.53 -13.30 5.15
CA THR A 49 -41.55 -14.61 5.82
C THR A 49 -40.29 -14.87 6.62
N ARG A 50 -39.10 -14.58 6.03
CA ARG A 50 -37.78 -14.82 6.66
C ARG A 50 -37.58 -14.04 7.97
N HIS A 51 -38.03 -12.78 7.97
CA HIS A 51 -37.80 -11.89 9.13
C HIS A 51 -39.06 -11.74 10.03
N GLY A 52 -40.17 -12.33 9.66
CA GLY A 52 -41.42 -12.22 10.46
C GLY A 52 -41.99 -10.80 10.49
N VAL A 53 -41.75 -10.00 9.45
CA VAL A 53 -42.22 -8.63 9.29
C VAL A 53 -43.41 -8.55 8.30
N ARG A 54 -44.11 -7.44 8.30
CA ARG A 54 -45.25 -7.23 7.37
C ARG A 54 -44.73 -6.97 5.95
N GLU A 55 -45.40 -7.49 4.94
CA GLU A 55 -45.04 -7.19 3.54
C GLU A 55 -44.98 -5.68 3.24
N ALA A 56 -45.81 -4.86 3.92
CA ALA A 56 -45.78 -3.42 3.76
C ALA A 56 -44.45 -2.81 4.15
N GLU A 57 -43.82 -3.28 5.22
CA GLU A 57 -42.48 -2.82 5.66
C GLU A 57 -41.37 -3.21 4.65
N VAL A 58 -41.46 -4.40 4.08
CA VAL A 58 -40.54 -4.83 3.01
C VAL A 58 -40.74 -3.98 1.75
N ARG A 59 -41.97 -3.60 1.40
CA ARG A 59 -42.25 -2.72 0.24
C ARG A 59 -41.72 -1.31 0.46
N GLU A 60 -41.80 -0.77 1.67
CA GLU A 60 -41.22 0.52 2.03
C GLU A 60 -39.70 0.49 1.86
N CYS A 61 -39.03 -0.52 2.42
CA CYS A 61 -37.58 -0.73 2.23
C CYS A 61 -37.20 -0.89 0.75
N LEU A 62 -38.03 -1.59 -0.04
CA LEU A 62 -37.82 -1.73 -1.49
C LEU A 62 -37.91 -0.37 -2.23
N GLU A 63 -38.79 0.55 -1.82
CA GLU A 63 -38.82 1.91 -2.38
C GLU A 63 -37.57 2.72 -2.00
N ASP A 64 -37.03 2.54 -0.79
CA ASP A 64 -35.75 3.17 -0.40
C ASP A 64 -34.62 2.66 -1.27
N VAL A 65 -34.54 1.35 -1.53
CA VAL A 65 -33.55 0.75 -2.45
C VAL A 65 -33.68 1.33 -3.86
N ARG A 66 -34.88 1.47 -4.39
CA ARG A 66 -35.17 2.09 -5.68
C ARG A 66 -34.76 3.57 -5.72
N THR A 67 -34.93 4.26 -4.61
CA THR A 67 -34.48 5.66 -4.49
C THR A 67 -32.99 5.76 -4.55
N LEU A 68 -32.25 4.92 -3.81
CA LEU A 68 -30.78 4.86 -3.88
C LEU A 68 -30.28 4.50 -5.28
N GLU A 69 -30.98 3.60 -6.00
CA GLU A 69 -30.65 3.29 -7.39
C GLU A 69 -30.84 4.50 -8.31
N ARG A 70 -31.99 5.21 -8.20
CA ARG A 70 -32.25 6.44 -8.99
C ARG A 70 -31.22 7.55 -8.71
N GLU A 71 -30.75 7.63 -7.47
CA GLU A 71 -29.71 8.59 -7.06
C GLU A 71 -28.29 8.16 -7.47
N GLY A 72 -28.10 6.98 -8.05
CA GLY A 72 -26.82 6.45 -8.43
C GLY A 72 -25.92 6.09 -7.24
N LYS A 73 -26.52 5.72 -6.09
CA LYS A 73 -25.84 5.34 -4.86
C LYS A 73 -25.87 3.83 -4.59
N LEU A 74 -26.65 3.09 -5.39
CA LEU A 74 -26.76 1.64 -5.34
C LEU A 74 -27.01 1.10 -6.75
N PHE A 75 -26.43 -0.04 -7.11
CA PHE A 75 -26.50 -0.66 -8.44
C PHE A 75 -26.04 0.27 -9.58
N SER A 76 -25.10 1.16 -9.29
CA SER A 76 -24.57 2.14 -10.25
C SER A 76 -23.84 1.48 -11.41
N GLU A 77 -23.89 2.13 -12.57
CA GLU A 77 -23.11 1.73 -13.75
C GLU A 77 -21.64 2.16 -13.59
N ASP A 78 -20.72 1.33 -14.09
CA ASP A 78 -19.30 1.67 -14.11
C ASP A 78 -18.98 2.61 -15.29
N ALA A 79 -19.01 3.92 -15.01
CA ALA A 79 -18.70 4.95 -16.00
C ALA A 79 -17.20 5.07 -16.34
N TYR A 80 -16.32 4.36 -15.65
CA TYR A 80 -14.88 4.55 -15.77
C TYR A 80 -14.21 3.57 -16.74
N GLU A 81 -14.88 2.49 -17.14
CA GLU A 81 -14.33 1.48 -18.05
C GLU A 81 -13.85 2.12 -19.37
N GLY A 82 -14.65 3.03 -19.94
CA GLY A 82 -14.30 3.75 -21.17
C GLY A 82 -13.07 4.67 -21.03
N MET A 83 -12.79 5.17 -19.82
CA MET A 83 -11.62 6.03 -19.57
C MET A 83 -10.30 5.25 -19.56
N ALA A 84 -10.33 3.96 -19.24
CA ALA A 84 -9.13 3.14 -19.09
C ALA A 84 -8.31 2.97 -20.38
N PHE A 85 -8.93 3.09 -21.54
CA PHE A 85 -8.27 2.98 -22.82
C PHE A 85 -7.43 4.22 -23.21
N ASP A 86 -7.78 5.40 -22.70
CA ASP A 86 -7.07 6.64 -22.98
C ASP A 86 -5.76 6.78 -22.19
N PHE A 87 -5.54 5.97 -21.16
CA PHE A 87 -4.29 5.98 -20.40
C PHE A 87 -3.05 5.62 -21.20
N LYS A 88 -3.20 4.90 -22.32
CA LYS A 88 -2.12 4.66 -23.28
C LYS A 88 -1.50 5.93 -23.85
N LYS A 89 -2.33 6.95 -24.10
CA LYS A 89 -1.94 8.20 -24.76
C LYS A 89 -1.35 9.22 -23.79
N ARG A 90 -1.37 8.93 -22.50
CA ARG A 90 -0.95 9.86 -21.47
C ARG A 90 0.56 10.08 -21.48
N PRO A 91 1.03 11.35 -21.42
CA PRO A 91 2.44 11.64 -21.21
C PRO A 91 2.89 11.06 -19.84
N ALA A 92 3.99 10.36 -19.84
CA ALA A 92 4.62 9.91 -18.61
C ALA A 92 5.31 11.12 -17.93
N VAL A 93 4.71 11.64 -16.86
CA VAL A 93 5.30 12.71 -16.06
C VAL A 93 5.87 12.07 -14.79
N VAL A 94 7.18 12.05 -14.65
CA VAL A 94 7.85 11.45 -13.49
C VAL A 94 7.57 12.32 -12.26
N LYS A 95 7.04 11.70 -11.21
CA LYS A 95 6.71 12.37 -9.94
C LYS A 95 7.61 11.94 -8.80
N ALA A 96 8.19 10.74 -8.90
CA ALA A 96 8.96 10.15 -7.81
C ALA A 96 10.09 9.26 -8.32
N LEU A 97 11.21 9.28 -7.58
CA LEU A 97 12.32 8.34 -7.76
C LEU A 97 12.62 7.60 -6.45
N CYS A 98 12.85 6.31 -6.58
CA CYS A 98 13.46 5.49 -5.55
C CYS A 98 14.98 5.41 -5.83
N LEU A 99 15.76 6.17 -5.10
CA LEU A 99 17.22 6.17 -5.24
C LEU A 99 17.83 5.04 -4.41
N HIS A 100 18.36 4.03 -5.08
CA HIS A 100 19.15 2.98 -4.44
C HIS A 100 20.54 3.52 -4.13
N VAL A 101 20.65 4.30 -3.06
CA VAL A 101 21.90 4.92 -2.67
C VAL A 101 22.94 3.90 -2.20
N ALA A 102 22.50 2.69 -1.84
CA ALA A 102 23.37 1.60 -1.43
C ALA A 102 22.87 0.23 -1.93
N HIS A 103 23.63 -0.43 -2.80
CA HIS A 103 23.48 -1.85 -3.11
C HIS A 103 24.32 -2.68 -2.13
N THR A 104 24.15 -2.44 -0.85
CA THR A 104 24.76 -3.19 0.26
C THR A 104 23.93 -2.97 1.54
N CYS A 105 24.00 -3.92 2.46
CA CYS A 105 23.29 -3.86 3.73
C CYS A 105 24.18 -4.38 4.85
N ASN A 106 24.00 -3.89 6.06
CA ASN A 106 24.66 -4.34 7.29
C ASN A 106 23.87 -5.43 8.04
N LEU A 107 22.67 -5.81 7.53
CA LEU A 107 21.90 -6.97 7.97
C LEU A 107 21.85 -8.06 6.89
N ASN A 108 21.60 -9.29 7.34
CA ASN A 108 21.50 -10.50 6.52
C ASN A 108 20.11 -11.15 6.71
N CYS A 109 19.03 -10.37 6.43
CA CYS A 109 17.65 -10.83 6.60
C CYS A 109 17.34 -11.99 5.67
N SER A 110 16.74 -13.08 6.18
CA SER A 110 16.44 -14.30 5.40
C SER A 110 15.44 -14.06 4.26
N TYR A 111 14.39 -13.30 4.51
CA TYR A 111 13.31 -13.01 3.52
C TYR A 111 13.64 -11.84 2.58
N CYS A 112 14.89 -11.36 2.52
CA CYS A 112 15.22 -10.15 1.79
C CYS A 112 15.11 -10.34 0.27
N PHE A 113 14.08 -9.76 -0.35
CA PHE A 113 13.89 -9.78 -1.81
C PHE A 113 15.07 -9.14 -2.57
N ALA A 114 15.79 -8.21 -1.93
CA ALA A 114 16.92 -7.49 -2.50
C ALA A 114 18.26 -8.26 -2.35
N SER A 115 18.26 -9.55 -2.01
CA SER A 115 19.46 -10.36 -1.80
C SER A 115 20.48 -9.67 -0.88
N GLN A 116 20.02 -9.25 0.31
CA GLN A 116 20.77 -8.46 1.29
C GLN A 116 21.35 -7.16 0.70
N GLY A 117 20.52 -6.53 -0.13
CA GLY A 117 20.82 -5.25 -0.78
C GLY A 117 21.62 -5.33 -2.07
N LYS A 118 22.04 -6.52 -2.52
CA LYS A 118 22.81 -6.66 -3.77
C LYS A 118 21.94 -6.65 -5.03
N TYR A 119 20.65 -6.90 -4.91
CA TYR A 119 19.72 -7.00 -6.04
C TYR A 119 20.20 -7.98 -7.11
N HIS A 120 20.69 -9.15 -6.66
CA HIS A 120 21.29 -10.20 -7.50
C HIS A 120 22.53 -9.78 -8.30
N GLY A 121 23.08 -8.58 -8.04
CA GLY A 121 24.25 -8.01 -8.68
C GLY A 121 25.42 -7.76 -7.71
N GLU A 122 26.21 -6.76 -8.02
CA GLU A 122 27.38 -6.37 -7.23
C GLU A 122 27.03 -5.40 -6.09
N ARG A 123 27.86 -5.38 -5.05
CA ARG A 123 27.78 -4.38 -3.98
C ARG A 123 28.32 -3.06 -4.47
N ALA A 124 27.58 -1.98 -4.25
CA ALA A 124 28.01 -0.63 -4.60
C ALA A 124 27.38 0.42 -3.68
N LEU A 125 27.99 1.57 -3.61
CA LEU A 125 27.42 2.80 -3.06
C LEU A 125 27.29 3.79 -4.22
N MET A 126 26.12 4.44 -4.31
CA MET A 126 25.90 5.50 -5.30
C MET A 126 26.85 6.67 -5.04
N ASN A 127 27.59 7.09 -6.05
CA ASN A 127 28.37 8.30 -5.92
C ASN A 127 27.48 9.55 -6.04
N TYR A 128 27.99 10.67 -5.54
CA TYR A 128 27.22 11.92 -5.52
C TYR A 128 26.79 12.40 -6.92
N GLU A 129 27.64 12.24 -7.93
CA GLU A 129 27.35 12.73 -9.30
C GLU A 129 26.20 11.95 -9.94
N VAL A 130 26.12 10.63 -9.70
CA VAL A 130 24.99 9.81 -10.13
C VAL A 130 23.70 10.26 -9.44
N GLY A 131 23.72 10.44 -8.12
CA GLY A 131 22.53 10.89 -7.39
C GLY A 131 22.10 12.29 -7.79
N LYS A 132 23.05 13.21 -8.03
CA LYS A 132 22.79 14.55 -8.54
C LYS A 132 22.10 14.49 -9.92
N GLN A 133 22.66 13.71 -10.84
CA GLN A 133 22.08 13.54 -12.18
C GLN A 133 20.68 12.91 -12.13
N ALA A 134 20.42 12.01 -11.16
CA ALA A 134 19.09 11.46 -10.95
C ALA A 134 18.07 12.54 -10.51
N LEU A 135 18.48 13.48 -9.66
CA LEU A 135 17.62 14.62 -9.28
C LEU A 135 17.38 15.56 -10.48
N ASP A 136 18.42 15.84 -11.29
CA ASP A 136 18.28 16.63 -12.51
C ASP A 136 17.35 15.95 -13.52
N PHE A 137 17.46 14.61 -13.68
CA PHE A 137 16.54 13.81 -14.47
C PHE A 137 15.08 13.94 -13.98
N LEU A 138 14.85 13.86 -12.66
CA LEU A 138 13.52 14.00 -12.08
C LEU A 138 12.94 15.39 -12.37
N ILE A 139 13.71 16.45 -12.20
CA ILE A 139 13.29 17.83 -12.52
C ILE A 139 12.91 17.93 -13.98
N ALA A 140 13.78 17.48 -14.89
CA ALA A 140 13.58 17.58 -16.35
C ALA A 140 12.35 16.81 -16.84
N ASN A 141 12.02 15.67 -16.21
CA ASN A 141 10.93 14.80 -16.62
C ASN A 141 9.63 14.98 -15.81
N SER A 142 9.57 15.96 -14.91
CA SER A 142 8.41 16.21 -14.05
C SER A 142 7.40 17.22 -14.61
N GLY A 143 7.66 17.81 -15.76
CA GLY A 143 6.80 18.83 -16.40
C GLY A 143 6.44 19.96 -15.44
N SER A 144 5.18 20.34 -15.37
CA SER A 144 4.66 21.38 -14.49
C SER A 144 4.43 20.92 -13.04
N ARG A 145 4.67 19.64 -12.72
CA ARG A 145 4.46 19.11 -11.36
C ARG A 145 5.42 19.78 -10.37
N ARG A 146 4.87 20.41 -9.35
CA ARG A 146 5.66 21.10 -8.32
C ARG A 146 6.21 20.14 -7.27
N ASN A 147 5.37 19.24 -6.72
CA ASN A 147 5.76 18.33 -5.66
C ASN A 147 6.41 17.08 -6.27
N LEU A 148 7.66 16.83 -5.89
CA LEU A 148 8.47 15.69 -6.31
C LEU A 148 8.85 14.87 -5.10
N GLU A 149 8.84 13.55 -5.24
CA GLU A 149 9.15 12.64 -4.15
C GLU A 149 10.46 11.88 -4.46
N VAL A 150 11.28 11.73 -3.45
CA VAL A 150 12.54 10.99 -3.51
C VAL A 150 12.64 10.08 -2.31
N ASP A 151 12.65 8.78 -2.58
CA ASP A 151 12.84 7.75 -1.56
C ASP A 151 14.29 7.30 -1.54
N PHE A 152 14.99 7.54 -0.45
CA PHE A 152 16.32 6.95 -0.21
C PHE A 152 16.15 5.51 0.25
N PHE A 153 16.64 4.60 -0.58
CA PHE A 153 16.38 3.17 -0.48
C PHE A 153 17.63 2.35 -0.87
N GLY A 154 17.44 1.04 -1.06
CA GLY A 154 18.43 0.07 -1.50
C GLY A 154 18.56 -1.08 -0.52
N GLY A 155 19.78 -1.41 -0.10
CA GLY A 155 20.04 -2.31 1.02
C GLY A 155 19.82 -1.59 2.34
N GLU A 156 20.81 -0.78 2.77
CA GLU A 156 20.68 0.14 3.89
C GLU A 156 21.18 1.53 3.50
N PRO A 157 20.29 2.52 3.32
CA PRO A 157 20.68 3.86 2.85
C PRO A 157 21.65 4.59 3.79
N LEU A 158 21.57 4.35 5.09
CA LEU A 158 22.50 4.97 6.06
C LEU A 158 23.97 4.52 5.88
N MET A 159 24.23 3.47 5.12
CA MET A 159 25.60 3.13 4.72
C MET A 159 26.21 4.14 3.74
N ASN A 160 25.39 5.00 3.13
CA ASN A 160 25.82 6.07 2.23
C ASN A 160 25.32 7.45 2.70
N TRP A 161 25.30 7.66 4.01
CA TRP A 161 24.63 8.79 4.64
C TRP A 161 25.15 10.15 4.19
N GLU A 162 26.47 10.30 4.01
CA GLU A 162 27.06 11.57 3.55
C GLU A 162 26.57 11.95 2.14
N VAL A 163 26.39 11.00 1.25
CA VAL A 163 25.83 11.23 -0.08
C VAL A 163 24.36 11.63 0.04
N VAL A 164 23.57 10.98 0.88
CA VAL A 164 22.16 11.35 1.14
C VAL A 164 22.07 12.80 1.57
N LYS A 165 22.86 13.24 2.57
CA LYS A 165 22.87 14.64 3.06
C LYS A 165 23.21 15.63 1.94
N ARG A 166 24.21 15.33 1.13
CA ARG A 166 24.62 16.17 -0.01
C ARG A 166 23.55 16.26 -1.09
N LEU A 167 22.85 15.15 -1.39
CA LEU A 167 21.77 15.13 -2.37
C LEU A 167 20.57 15.97 -1.91
N VAL A 168 20.20 15.88 -0.64
CA VAL A 168 19.13 16.72 -0.06
C VAL A 168 19.52 18.19 -0.16
N ALA A 169 20.76 18.56 0.24
CA ALA A 169 21.23 19.93 0.14
C ALA A 169 21.18 20.45 -1.31
N TYR A 170 21.62 19.63 -2.27
CA TYR A 170 21.55 19.98 -3.69
C TYR A 170 20.08 20.20 -4.14
N ALA A 171 19.19 19.26 -3.84
CA ALA A 171 17.78 19.38 -4.23
C ALA A 171 17.15 20.69 -3.68
N ARG A 172 17.44 21.07 -2.43
CA ARG A 172 16.98 22.34 -1.84
C ARG A 172 17.42 23.56 -2.64
N THR A 173 18.66 23.56 -3.21
CA THR A 173 19.10 24.66 -4.09
C THR A 173 18.35 24.72 -5.40
N GLN A 174 17.81 23.61 -5.88
CA GLN A 174 17.09 23.53 -7.15
C GLN A 174 15.59 23.91 -7.04
N GLU A 175 15.02 23.89 -5.82
CA GLU A 175 13.59 24.14 -5.61
C GLU A 175 13.14 25.49 -6.13
N GLY A 176 13.86 26.57 -5.76
CA GLY A 176 13.53 27.93 -6.21
C GLY A 176 13.77 28.14 -7.70
N ILE A 177 14.84 27.56 -8.26
CA ILE A 177 15.24 27.69 -9.65
C ILE A 177 14.18 27.08 -10.60
N HIS A 178 13.67 25.91 -10.23
CA HIS A 178 12.78 25.10 -11.08
C HIS A 178 11.31 25.13 -10.63
N ASN A 179 10.94 25.92 -9.61
CA ASN A 179 9.63 25.94 -8.97
C ASN A 179 9.18 24.50 -8.56
N LYS A 180 10.08 23.80 -7.88
CA LYS A 180 9.84 22.44 -7.35
C LYS A 180 9.80 22.48 -5.83
N ASN A 181 9.27 21.40 -5.25
CA ASN A 181 9.24 21.13 -3.81
C ASN A 181 9.53 19.65 -3.61
N PHE A 182 10.70 19.34 -3.08
CA PHE A 182 11.11 17.96 -2.84
C PHE A 182 10.63 17.46 -1.48
N ARG A 183 10.03 16.28 -1.49
CA ARG A 183 9.64 15.52 -0.31
C ARG A 183 10.49 14.26 -0.25
N PHE A 184 11.26 14.14 0.83
CA PHE A 184 12.18 13.03 1.01
C PHE A 184 11.60 12.00 1.97
N THR A 185 11.76 10.72 1.62
CA THR A 185 11.51 9.57 2.49
C THR A 185 12.82 8.80 2.68
N LEU A 186 13.08 8.37 3.90
CA LEU A 186 14.17 7.46 4.25
C LEU A 186 13.59 6.16 4.76
N THR A 187 13.99 5.02 4.19
CA THR A 187 13.67 3.69 4.72
C THR A 187 14.92 3.07 5.31
N THR A 188 14.91 2.72 6.60
CA THR A 188 16.10 2.20 7.29
C THR A 188 15.80 1.02 8.21
N ASN A 189 16.77 0.12 8.35
CA ASN A 189 16.77 -0.95 9.34
C ASN A 189 17.16 -0.48 10.76
N GLY A 190 17.55 0.77 10.92
CA GLY A 190 17.81 1.42 12.21
C GLY A 190 19.18 1.16 12.83
N MET A 191 19.95 0.24 12.32
CA MET A 191 21.26 -0.14 12.93
C MET A 191 22.24 1.04 13.04
N LEU A 192 22.21 1.93 12.04
CA LEU A 192 23.14 3.07 11.93
C LEU A 192 22.53 4.40 12.40
N ILE A 193 21.32 4.41 12.95
CA ILE A 193 20.74 5.63 13.52
C ILE A 193 21.58 6.10 14.70
N ASP A 194 21.98 7.37 14.65
CA ASP A 194 22.64 8.15 15.70
C ASP A 194 21.98 9.55 15.79
N ASP A 195 22.57 10.44 16.57
CA ASP A 195 22.03 11.78 16.79
C ASP A 195 22.08 12.65 15.53
N ASP A 196 23.11 12.53 14.68
CA ASP A 196 23.19 13.23 13.39
C ASP A 196 22.04 12.81 12.45
N VAL A 197 21.77 11.49 12.37
CA VAL A 197 20.69 10.95 11.58
C VAL A 197 19.32 11.44 12.11
N ILE A 198 19.12 11.44 13.43
CA ILE A 198 17.88 11.90 14.06
C ILE A 198 17.63 13.37 13.74
N ASP A 199 18.61 14.22 13.97
CA ASP A 199 18.50 15.67 13.75
C ASP A 199 18.25 16.01 12.28
N PHE A 200 18.98 15.36 11.37
CA PHE A 200 18.82 15.56 9.95
C PHE A 200 17.47 15.07 9.45
N CYS A 201 17.05 13.86 9.82
CA CYS A 201 15.74 13.32 9.44
C CYS A 201 14.59 14.20 9.93
N ASN A 202 14.69 14.74 11.14
CA ASN A 202 13.65 15.59 11.70
C ASN A 202 13.60 16.99 11.05
N ARG A 203 14.69 17.43 10.46
CA ARG A 203 14.73 18.69 9.71
C ARG A 203 14.31 18.52 8.24
N GLU A 204 14.79 17.49 7.55
CA GLU A 204 14.74 17.39 6.10
C GLU A 204 13.77 16.31 5.56
N MET A 205 13.57 15.22 6.29
CA MET A 205 12.74 14.11 5.79
C MET A 205 11.26 14.34 6.05
N SER A 206 10.47 14.35 5.00
CA SER A 206 9.00 14.41 5.08
C SER A 206 8.44 13.16 5.75
N ASN A 207 9.06 12.01 5.52
CA ASN A 207 8.67 10.73 6.10
C ASN A 207 9.91 9.87 6.42
N VAL A 208 9.79 9.02 7.45
CA VAL A 208 10.81 8.01 7.79
C VAL A 208 10.12 6.67 7.98
N VAL A 209 10.59 5.65 7.28
CA VAL A 209 10.12 4.27 7.39
C VAL A 209 11.13 3.46 8.19
N LEU A 210 10.70 2.94 9.33
CA LEU A 210 11.51 2.23 10.31
C LEU A 210 11.16 0.74 10.28
N SER A 211 12.13 -0.09 9.92
CA SER A 211 11.92 -1.52 9.71
C SER A 211 11.88 -2.30 11.03
N LEU A 212 10.70 -2.72 11.46
CA LEU A 212 10.49 -3.55 12.66
C LEU A 212 9.38 -4.56 12.39
N ASP A 213 9.65 -5.85 12.61
CA ASP A 213 8.69 -6.93 12.32
C ASP A 213 7.80 -7.30 13.53
N GLY A 214 7.86 -6.54 14.61
CA GLY A 214 7.03 -6.73 15.79
C GLY A 214 7.78 -7.27 17.00
N ARG A 215 7.31 -8.37 17.60
CA ARG A 215 7.90 -8.99 18.79
C ARG A 215 9.36 -9.37 18.55
N ARG A 216 10.15 -9.35 19.62
CA ARG A 216 11.58 -9.61 19.56
C ARG A 216 11.93 -10.95 18.88
N GLU A 217 11.28 -12.01 19.29
CA GLU A 217 11.52 -13.36 18.77
C GLU A 217 11.17 -13.48 17.27
N VAL A 218 10.15 -12.75 16.80
CA VAL A 218 9.77 -12.69 15.38
C VAL A 218 10.82 -11.90 14.61
N HIS A 219 11.14 -10.71 15.09
CA HIS A 219 12.10 -9.81 14.44
C HIS A 219 13.50 -10.44 14.36
N ASP A 220 14.02 -10.93 15.49
CA ASP A 220 15.40 -11.46 15.59
C ASP A 220 15.59 -12.81 14.89
N ARG A 221 14.49 -13.52 14.59
CA ARG A 221 14.55 -14.72 13.75
C ARG A 221 14.91 -14.40 12.30
N LEU A 222 14.44 -13.28 11.77
CA LEU A 222 14.52 -12.92 10.35
C LEU A 222 15.54 -11.83 10.08
N ARG A 223 15.71 -10.84 10.98
CA ARG A 223 16.57 -9.67 10.80
C ARG A 223 17.85 -9.77 11.65
N VAL A 224 18.72 -10.64 11.22
CA VAL A 224 20.04 -10.85 11.86
C VAL A 224 21.15 -10.09 11.13
N ASP A 225 22.25 -9.81 11.84
CA ASP A 225 23.49 -9.36 11.20
C ASP A 225 24.28 -10.53 10.59
N TYR A 226 25.43 -10.25 9.97
CA TYR A 226 26.26 -11.29 9.35
C TYR A 226 26.89 -12.26 10.36
N ALA A 227 26.86 -11.96 11.66
CA ALA A 227 27.25 -12.88 12.73
C ALA A 227 26.08 -13.71 13.27
N GLY A 228 24.88 -13.58 12.67
CA GLY A 228 23.66 -14.27 13.11
C GLY A 228 23.03 -13.67 14.36
N LYS A 229 23.45 -12.49 14.81
CA LYS A 229 22.90 -11.82 15.99
C LYS A 229 21.69 -10.99 15.61
N GLY A 230 20.58 -11.13 16.36
CA GLY A 230 19.37 -10.33 16.23
C GLY A 230 19.61 -8.82 16.38
N SER A 231 18.75 -8.02 15.78
CA SER A 231 18.89 -6.56 15.74
C SER A 231 17.92 -5.81 16.65
N TYR A 232 16.88 -6.46 17.17
CA TYR A 232 15.78 -5.84 17.94
C TYR A 232 16.26 -4.92 19.08
N GLU A 233 17.06 -5.45 20.00
CA GLU A 233 17.56 -4.71 21.17
C GLU A 233 18.42 -3.49 20.81
N ARG A 234 19.05 -3.54 19.62
CA ARG A 234 19.90 -2.46 19.13
C ARG A 234 19.14 -1.34 18.45
N ILE A 235 17.97 -1.65 17.84
CA ILE A 235 17.24 -0.68 17.03
C ILE A 235 16.07 -0.05 17.75
N VAL A 236 15.33 -0.78 18.59
CA VAL A 236 14.12 -0.27 19.25
C VAL A 236 14.38 1.00 20.09
N PRO A 237 15.44 1.09 20.89
CA PRO A 237 15.75 2.33 21.62
C PRO A 237 16.02 3.52 20.68
N LYS A 238 16.66 3.28 19.53
CA LYS A 238 16.95 4.30 18.52
C LYS A 238 15.68 4.77 17.82
N PHE A 239 14.77 3.84 17.49
CA PHE A 239 13.48 4.17 16.91
C PHE A 239 12.63 5.01 17.87
N LYS A 240 12.57 4.67 19.14
CA LYS A 240 11.88 5.47 20.15
C LYS A 240 12.42 6.89 20.21
N LYS A 241 13.75 7.04 20.29
CA LYS A 241 14.41 8.35 20.32
C LYS A 241 14.11 9.18 19.07
N LEU A 242 14.16 8.55 17.88
CA LEU A 242 13.86 9.22 16.63
C LEU A 242 12.40 9.66 16.56
N VAL A 243 11.45 8.78 16.88
CA VAL A 243 10.01 9.07 16.82
C VAL A 243 9.61 10.14 17.84
N GLU A 244 10.13 10.08 19.05
CA GLU A 244 9.92 11.11 20.07
C GLU A 244 10.42 12.50 19.59
N ALA A 245 11.63 12.54 19.03
CA ALA A 245 12.22 13.77 18.50
C ALA A 245 11.49 14.29 17.24
N ARG A 246 10.71 13.45 16.52
CA ARG A 246 9.92 13.92 15.37
C ARG A 246 8.74 14.81 15.75
N GLY A 247 8.22 14.72 16.98
CA GLY A 247 7.19 15.63 17.46
C GLY A 247 5.91 15.64 16.61
N GLY A 248 5.44 14.45 16.19
CA GLY A 248 4.22 14.30 15.38
C GLY A 248 4.42 14.38 13.85
N LYS A 249 5.65 14.51 13.35
CA LYS A 249 5.93 14.38 11.91
C LYS A 249 5.80 12.93 11.44
N ASN A 250 5.48 12.76 10.16
CA ASN A 250 5.20 11.45 9.57
C ASN A 250 6.35 10.45 9.73
N TYR A 251 6.00 9.26 10.15
CA TYR A 251 6.84 8.06 10.15
C TYR A 251 5.95 6.84 9.99
N TYR A 252 6.56 5.70 9.68
CA TYR A 252 5.90 4.40 9.75
C TYR A 252 6.86 3.36 10.33
N MET A 253 6.36 2.61 11.32
CA MET A 253 6.95 1.31 11.62
C MET A 253 6.49 0.34 10.55
N ARG A 254 7.42 -0.24 9.81
CA ARG A 254 7.09 -1.18 8.75
C ARG A 254 7.66 -2.56 9.02
N GLY A 255 6.77 -3.53 9.23
CA GLY A 255 7.11 -4.93 9.40
C GLY A 255 6.71 -5.79 8.21
N THR A 256 7.19 -7.03 8.24
CA THR A 256 6.82 -8.09 7.31
C THR A 256 6.42 -9.31 8.13
N PHE A 257 5.27 -9.90 7.82
CA PHE A 257 4.88 -11.17 8.40
C PHE A 257 5.06 -12.31 7.39
N THR A 258 5.35 -13.49 7.91
CA THR A 258 5.64 -14.70 7.14
C THR A 258 4.75 -15.83 7.64
N ARG A 259 4.86 -17.01 7.03
CA ARG A 259 4.17 -18.22 7.50
C ARG A 259 4.45 -18.55 8.98
N HIS A 260 5.54 -18.05 9.54
CA HIS A 260 5.95 -18.38 10.90
C HIS A 260 5.39 -17.46 11.98
N ASN A 261 4.69 -16.38 11.60
CA ASN A 261 3.97 -15.49 12.51
C ASN A 261 2.61 -15.10 11.92
N LEU A 262 1.79 -16.11 11.62
CA LEU A 262 0.43 -15.89 11.13
C LEU A 262 -0.42 -15.08 12.12
N ASP A 263 -0.04 -15.07 13.41
CA ASP A 263 -0.59 -14.25 14.48
C ASP A 263 -0.03 -12.80 14.47
N PHE A 264 0.22 -12.25 13.29
CA PHE A 264 0.90 -10.98 13.05
C PHE A 264 0.25 -9.77 13.75
N THR A 265 -1.00 -9.88 14.16
CA THR A 265 -1.66 -8.84 14.97
C THR A 265 -0.99 -8.66 16.32
N ASN A 266 -0.44 -9.72 16.92
CA ASN A 266 0.32 -9.61 18.15
C ASN A 266 1.60 -8.80 17.96
N ASP A 267 2.18 -8.84 16.76
CA ASP A 267 3.35 -8.03 16.39
C ASP A 267 2.97 -6.56 16.23
N ILE A 268 1.81 -6.27 15.62
CA ILE A 268 1.26 -4.92 15.52
C ILE A 268 0.93 -4.36 16.91
N PHE A 269 0.26 -5.14 17.76
CA PHE A 269 -0.08 -4.71 19.13
C PHE A 269 1.16 -4.48 19.96
N HIS A 270 2.18 -5.33 19.83
CA HIS A 270 3.47 -5.12 20.47
C HIS A 270 4.10 -3.78 20.07
N MET A 271 4.11 -3.44 18.78
CA MET A 271 4.63 -2.13 18.32
C MET A 271 3.79 -0.96 18.87
N ALA A 272 2.46 -1.09 18.91
CA ALA A 272 1.59 -0.09 19.53
C ALA A 272 1.84 0.08 21.04
N ASP A 273 2.05 -1.02 21.76
CA ASP A 273 2.34 -1.02 23.20
C ASP A 273 3.74 -0.48 23.51
N LEU A 274 4.66 -0.49 22.55
CA LEU A 274 5.94 0.22 22.63
C LEU A 274 5.80 1.75 22.49
N GLY A 275 4.61 2.24 22.13
CA GLY A 275 4.30 3.66 21.92
C GLY A 275 4.38 4.14 20.47
N PHE A 276 4.53 3.24 19.51
CA PHE A 276 4.47 3.60 18.09
C PHE A 276 3.01 3.66 17.60
N THR A 277 2.63 4.75 16.97
CA THR A 277 1.23 5.00 16.55
C THR A 277 1.00 4.89 15.05
N GLU A 278 2.05 4.88 14.24
CA GLU A 278 1.94 4.77 12.79
C GLU A 278 2.54 3.43 12.33
N LEU A 279 1.67 2.46 12.05
CA LEU A 279 2.05 1.06 11.86
C LEU A 279 1.69 0.57 10.47
N SER A 280 2.56 -0.27 9.91
CA SER A 280 2.38 -0.97 8.64
C SER A 280 2.96 -2.37 8.74
N MET A 281 2.22 -3.38 8.27
CA MET A 281 2.67 -4.77 8.25
C MET A 281 2.25 -5.41 6.92
N GLU A 282 3.23 -5.87 6.15
CA GLU A 282 3.01 -6.47 4.83
C GLU A 282 3.23 -7.99 4.87
N PRO A 283 2.46 -8.75 4.08
CA PRO A 283 2.78 -10.15 3.86
C PRO A 283 4.12 -10.27 3.11
N VAL A 284 4.91 -11.28 3.46
CA VAL A 284 6.10 -11.62 2.67
C VAL A 284 5.69 -12.01 1.24
N VAL A 285 6.47 -11.54 0.26
CA VAL A 285 6.33 -11.94 -1.14
C VAL A 285 7.65 -12.61 -1.53
N CYS A 286 7.60 -13.91 -1.73
CA CYS A 286 8.74 -14.75 -2.09
C CYS A 286 8.27 -15.91 -2.98
N ALA A 287 9.19 -16.74 -3.45
CA ALA A 287 8.86 -17.92 -4.24
C ALA A 287 7.98 -18.88 -3.43
N PRO A 288 7.04 -19.64 -4.07
CA PRO A 288 6.10 -20.51 -3.35
C PRO A 288 6.75 -21.66 -2.56
N ASP A 289 7.96 -22.05 -2.92
CA ASP A 289 8.77 -23.06 -2.25
C ASP A 289 9.66 -22.52 -1.13
N ASP A 290 9.71 -21.20 -0.96
CA ASP A 290 10.43 -20.57 0.14
C ASP A 290 9.82 -20.97 1.50
N PRO A 291 10.63 -21.29 2.53
CA PRO A 291 10.13 -21.62 3.87
C PRO A 291 9.28 -20.52 4.52
N GLU A 292 9.50 -19.28 4.16
CA GLU A 292 8.77 -18.12 4.67
C GLU A 292 7.44 -17.87 3.93
N ALA A 293 7.21 -18.53 2.78
CA ALA A 293 6.08 -18.27 1.90
C ALA A 293 4.74 -18.58 2.57
N LEU A 294 3.82 -17.63 2.46
CA LEU A 294 2.42 -17.79 2.82
C LEU A 294 1.73 -18.72 1.80
N ARG A 295 0.79 -19.54 2.26
CA ARG A 295 0.09 -20.55 1.45
C ARG A 295 -1.42 -20.38 1.53
N ALA A 296 -2.14 -20.97 0.57
CA ALA A 296 -3.61 -20.88 0.52
C ALA A 296 -4.29 -21.37 1.82
N GLU A 297 -3.73 -22.37 2.46
CA GLU A 297 -4.21 -22.92 3.74
C GLU A 297 -4.09 -21.94 4.92
N ASP A 298 -3.24 -20.91 4.81
CA ASP A 298 -3.05 -19.89 5.84
C ASP A 298 -4.12 -18.77 5.78
N LEU A 299 -4.84 -18.62 4.65
CA LEU A 299 -5.82 -17.56 4.42
C LEU A 299 -6.90 -17.44 5.51
N PRO A 300 -7.55 -18.54 5.96
CA PRO A 300 -8.58 -18.42 7.00
C PRO A 300 -8.05 -17.79 8.29
N VAL A 301 -6.84 -18.18 8.72
CA VAL A 301 -6.18 -17.62 9.90
C VAL A 301 -5.88 -16.14 9.68
N LEU A 302 -5.34 -15.77 8.52
CA LEU A 302 -5.02 -14.37 8.21
C LEU A 302 -6.27 -13.49 8.13
N PHE A 303 -7.38 -14.01 7.62
CA PHE A 303 -8.66 -13.29 7.61
C PHE A 303 -9.13 -12.98 9.04
N GLU A 304 -9.08 -13.98 9.93
CA GLU A 304 -9.40 -13.79 11.34
C GLU A 304 -8.48 -12.76 11.99
N GLN A 305 -7.18 -12.79 11.70
CA GLN A 305 -6.23 -11.81 12.23
C GLN A 305 -6.57 -10.39 11.77
N TYR A 306 -6.93 -10.15 10.52
CA TYR A 306 -7.38 -8.84 10.06
C TYR A 306 -8.65 -8.38 10.81
N GLU A 307 -9.59 -9.27 11.09
CA GLU A 307 -10.79 -8.95 11.88
C GLU A 307 -10.45 -8.63 13.34
N ILE A 308 -9.55 -9.40 13.96
CA ILE A 308 -9.04 -9.12 15.32
C ILE A 308 -8.40 -7.73 15.36
N LEU A 309 -7.55 -7.41 14.38
CA LEU A 309 -6.92 -6.10 14.29
C LEU A 309 -7.95 -4.98 14.21
N ALA A 310 -8.96 -5.11 13.37
CA ALA A 310 -10.00 -4.10 13.21
C ALA A 310 -10.80 -3.87 14.50
N ARG A 311 -11.20 -4.96 15.19
CA ARG A 311 -11.89 -4.87 16.49
C ARG A 311 -11.04 -4.21 17.56
N GLU A 312 -9.76 -4.58 17.65
CA GLU A 312 -8.85 -4.01 18.65
C GLU A 312 -8.54 -2.53 18.37
N MET A 313 -8.47 -2.11 17.11
CA MET A 313 -8.30 -0.69 16.76
C MET A 313 -9.48 0.14 17.24
N ILE A 314 -10.72 -0.29 17.00
CA ILE A 314 -11.94 0.37 17.50
C ILE A 314 -11.90 0.45 19.04
N LYS A 315 -11.59 -0.66 19.70
CA LYS A 315 -11.50 -0.73 21.16
C LYS A 315 -10.45 0.22 21.73
N ARG A 316 -9.21 0.18 21.20
CA ARG A 316 -8.12 1.07 21.65
C ARG A 316 -8.43 2.54 21.43
N LYS A 317 -9.13 2.87 20.34
CA LYS A 317 -9.59 4.25 20.10
C LYS A 317 -10.54 4.72 21.20
N LYS A 318 -11.52 3.90 21.60
CA LYS A 318 -12.44 4.18 22.73
C LYS A 318 -11.70 4.32 24.07
N GLU A 319 -10.64 3.59 24.27
CA GLU A 319 -9.78 3.66 25.45
C GLU A 319 -8.79 4.84 25.45
N GLY A 320 -8.81 5.69 24.41
CA GLY A 320 -7.88 6.83 24.26
C GLY A 320 -6.44 6.44 23.90
N ARG A 321 -6.22 5.23 23.35
CA ARG A 321 -4.92 4.70 22.92
C ARG A 321 -4.93 4.31 21.44
N PRO A 322 -5.34 5.22 20.52
CA PRO A 322 -5.44 4.91 19.11
C PRO A 322 -4.07 4.68 18.47
N PHE A 323 -4.04 3.89 17.41
CA PHE A 323 -2.94 3.81 16.46
C PHE A 323 -3.48 3.71 15.04
N THR A 324 -2.68 4.13 14.07
CA THR A 324 -3.00 4.01 12.65
C THR A 324 -2.42 2.71 12.09
N PHE A 325 -3.21 1.96 11.34
CA PHE A 325 -2.72 0.87 10.52
C PHE A 325 -2.81 1.28 9.04
N TYR A 326 -1.67 1.48 8.40
CA TYR A 326 -1.56 2.04 7.05
C TYR A 326 -2.51 1.41 6.02
N HIS A 327 -2.68 0.08 6.09
CA HIS A 327 -3.51 -0.68 5.14
C HIS A 327 -5.02 -0.57 5.39
N TYR A 328 -5.44 0.07 6.50
CA TYR A 328 -6.83 0.38 6.79
C TYR A 328 -7.16 1.86 6.58
N MET A 329 -6.18 2.64 6.11
CA MET A 329 -6.43 4.05 5.78
C MET A 329 -7.19 4.14 4.45
N ILE A 330 -8.46 4.47 4.52
CA ILE A 330 -9.32 4.73 3.37
C ILE A 330 -10.05 6.05 3.57
N ASP A 331 -10.39 6.70 2.47
CA ASP A 331 -11.26 7.88 2.45
C ASP A 331 -12.51 7.53 1.64
N LEU A 332 -13.65 7.40 2.32
CA LEU A 332 -14.95 7.11 1.71
C LEU A 332 -15.67 8.36 1.21
N THR A 333 -15.20 9.57 1.56
CA THR A 333 -15.86 10.84 1.22
C THR A 333 -15.34 11.46 -0.08
N GLY A 334 -14.08 11.33 -0.41
CA GLY A 334 -13.46 11.93 -1.59
C GLY A 334 -12.39 11.04 -2.22
N GLY A 335 -11.59 10.40 -1.41
CA GLY A 335 -10.53 9.48 -1.81
C GLY A 335 -9.51 10.06 -2.80
N PRO A 336 -8.55 9.28 -3.28
CA PRO A 336 -7.70 9.70 -4.38
C PRO A 336 -8.54 9.85 -5.65
N CYS A 337 -8.10 10.73 -6.57
CA CYS A 337 -8.80 10.92 -7.84
C CYS A 337 -8.94 9.59 -8.59
N ILE A 338 -9.99 9.45 -9.39
CA ILE A 338 -10.31 8.21 -10.12
C ILE A 338 -9.13 7.70 -10.96
N TYR A 339 -8.35 8.61 -11.53
CA TYR A 339 -7.14 8.26 -12.26
C TYR A 339 -6.19 7.41 -11.40
N LYS A 340 -5.88 7.84 -10.17
CA LYS A 340 -5.00 7.11 -9.26
C LYS A 340 -5.62 5.78 -8.81
N ARG A 341 -6.94 5.75 -8.65
CA ARG A 341 -7.69 4.51 -8.34
C ARG A 341 -7.59 3.48 -9.47
N ILE A 342 -7.42 3.92 -10.72
CA ILE A 342 -7.28 3.02 -11.87
C ILE A 342 -5.82 2.57 -12.04
N THR A 343 -4.84 3.48 -11.94
CA THR A 343 -3.45 3.24 -12.33
C THR A 343 -2.51 2.86 -11.18
N GLY A 344 -2.93 2.99 -9.94
CA GLY A 344 -2.14 2.66 -8.77
C GLY A 344 -0.88 3.52 -8.58
N CYS A 345 0.25 2.88 -8.25
CA CYS A 345 1.48 3.58 -7.86
C CYS A 345 2.19 4.30 -9.01
N GLY A 346 1.90 3.94 -10.26
CA GLY A 346 2.54 4.51 -11.45
C GLY A 346 3.95 3.99 -11.72
N SER A 347 4.28 2.77 -11.26
CA SER A 347 5.58 2.14 -11.56
C SER A 347 5.85 2.10 -13.06
N GLY A 348 7.12 2.36 -13.45
CA GLY A 348 7.55 2.41 -14.84
C GLY A 348 7.09 3.63 -15.64
N THR A 349 6.22 4.48 -15.07
CA THR A 349 5.65 5.65 -15.76
C THR A 349 5.86 6.94 -14.98
N GLU A 350 5.30 7.03 -13.77
CA GLU A 350 5.38 8.18 -12.89
C GLU A 350 6.38 7.98 -11.73
N TYR A 351 6.72 6.74 -11.44
CA TYR A 351 7.64 6.30 -10.40
C TYR A 351 8.67 5.34 -11.01
N MET A 352 9.94 5.54 -10.70
CA MET A 352 11.06 4.72 -11.18
C MET A 352 12.10 4.51 -10.08
N ALA A 353 12.82 3.39 -10.14
CA ALA A 353 14.00 3.16 -9.33
C ALA A 353 15.28 3.52 -10.11
N VAL A 354 16.28 4.04 -9.40
CA VAL A 354 17.60 4.38 -9.95
C VAL A 354 18.67 3.58 -9.21
N THR A 355 19.45 2.81 -9.94
CA THR A 355 20.56 2.02 -9.36
C THR A 355 21.76 2.91 -8.99
N PRO A 356 22.75 2.42 -8.22
CA PRO A 356 23.98 3.16 -7.94
C PRO A 356 24.79 3.54 -9.20
N TRP A 357 24.52 2.90 -10.33
CA TRP A 357 25.14 3.16 -11.64
C TRP A 357 24.30 4.04 -12.55
N GLY A 358 23.13 4.50 -12.09
CA GLY A 358 22.25 5.39 -12.86
C GLY A 358 21.28 4.71 -13.82
N GLU A 359 21.15 3.39 -13.76
CA GLU A 359 20.15 2.66 -14.56
C GLU A 359 18.73 2.92 -14.02
N LEU A 360 17.77 2.95 -14.91
CA LEU A 360 16.35 3.15 -14.61
C LEU A 360 15.57 1.83 -14.70
N PHE A 361 14.79 1.56 -13.67
CA PHE A 361 13.86 0.43 -13.58
C PHE A 361 12.45 0.88 -13.19
N PRO A 362 11.38 0.12 -13.50
CA PRO A 362 10.00 0.48 -13.16
C PRO A 362 9.76 0.70 -11.65
N CYS A 363 10.36 -0.09 -10.80
CA CYS A 363 10.42 0.09 -9.34
C CYS A 363 11.56 -0.77 -8.74
N HIS A 364 11.76 -0.65 -7.43
CA HIS A 364 12.80 -1.40 -6.70
C HIS A 364 12.70 -2.93 -6.85
N GLN A 365 11.51 -3.48 -7.10
CA GLN A 365 11.29 -4.92 -7.27
C GLN A 365 11.76 -5.47 -8.63
N PHE A 366 11.97 -4.60 -9.61
CA PHE A 366 12.46 -4.99 -10.94
C PHE A 366 13.95 -4.72 -11.15
N VAL A 367 14.61 -4.12 -10.15
CA VAL A 367 16.04 -3.81 -10.23
C VAL A 367 16.84 -5.12 -10.33
N GLY A 368 17.72 -5.18 -11.33
CA GLY A 368 18.53 -6.35 -11.65
C GLY A 368 17.93 -7.31 -12.68
N ASP A 369 16.66 -7.10 -13.11
CA ASP A 369 16.08 -7.85 -14.23
C ASP A 369 16.27 -7.07 -15.55
N PRO A 370 17.18 -7.51 -16.44
CA PRO A 370 17.47 -6.79 -17.70
C PRO A 370 16.24 -6.61 -18.61
N LYS A 371 15.25 -7.50 -18.49
CA LYS A 371 14.01 -7.41 -19.28
C LYS A 371 13.26 -6.11 -19.01
N TYR A 372 13.37 -5.58 -17.80
CA TYR A 372 12.65 -4.38 -17.36
C TYR A 372 13.54 -3.14 -17.25
N SER A 373 14.75 -3.16 -17.80
CA SER A 373 15.56 -1.95 -17.91
C SER A 373 14.84 -0.91 -18.77
N LEU A 374 14.66 0.30 -18.24
CA LEU A 374 14.02 1.42 -18.93
C LEU A 374 15.01 2.33 -19.64
N GLY A 375 16.31 2.23 -19.34
CA GLY A 375 17.36 3.13 -19.79
C GLY A 375 18.21 3.61 -18.63
N ASN A 376 18.63 4.87 -18.66
CA ASN A 376 19.49 5.46 -17.64
C ASN A 376 19.21 6.96 -17.43
N ILE A 377 19.78 7.53 -16.37
CA ILE A 377 19.53 8.95 -16.00
C ILE A 377 20.16 9.97 -16.96
N TRP A 378 21.09 9.58 -17.84
CA TRP A 378 21.73 10.49 -18.82
C TRP A 378 20.96 10.53 -20.15
N ASP A 379 20.65 9.35 -20.68
CA ASP A 379 19.92 9.21 -21.95
C ASP A 379 18.40 9.24 -21.77
N GLY A 380 17.94 9.11 -20.52
CA GLY A 380 16.52 9.02 -20.18
C GLY A 380 15.95 7.63 -20.38
N VAL A 381 14.63 7.58 -20.54
CA VAL A 381 13.93 6.33 -20.85
C VAL A 381 14.10 6.03 -22.34
N THR A 382 14.91 5.03 -22.64
CA THR A 382 15.18 4.59 -24.02
C THR A 382 14.39 3.36 -24.42
N ASN A 383 13.90 2.58 -23.44
CA ASN A 383 13.04 1.42 -23.68
C ASN A 383 11.55 1.79 -23.52
N GLU A 384 11.06 2.52 -24.52
CA GLU A 384 9.65 2.95 -24.57
C GLU A 384 8.67 1.76 -24.57
N ALA A 385 9.05 0.63 -25.15
CA ALA A 385 8.20 -0.55 -25.23
C ALA A 385 7.85 -1.09 -23.82
N VAL A 386 8.84 -1.19 -22.94
CA VAL A 386 8.62 -1.59 -21.55
C VAL A 386 7.78 -0.54 -20.81
N ARG A 387 8.09 0.75 -20.97
CA ARG A 387 7.29 1.82 -20.35
C ARG A 387 5.82 1.77 -20.81
N ASP A 388 5.57 1.53 -22.08
CA ASP A 388 4.22 1.43 -22.64
C ASP A 388 3.47 0.19 -22.11
N GLU A 389 4.16 -0.92 -21.86
CA GLU A 389 3.54 -2.05 -21.17
C GLU A 389 3.06 -1.66 -19.76
N PHE A 390 3.84 -0.89 -19.01
CA PHE A 390 3.45 -0.42 -17.69
C PHE A 390 2.29 0.58 -17.71
N LYS A 391 2.15 1.41 -18.76
CA LYS A 391 0.96 2.25 -18.95
C LYS A 391 -0.33 1.45 -19.08
N LEU A 392 -0.23 0.22 -19.57
CA LEU A 392 -1.38 -0.69 -19.72
C LEU A 392 -1.72 -1.47 -18.46
N VAL A 393 -0.88 -1.43 -17.42
CA VAL A 393 -1.16 -2.07 -16.14
C VAL A 393 -2.10 -1.20 -15.32
N ASN A 394 -3.38 -1.54 -15.35
CA ASN A 394 -4.43 -0.84 -14.61
C ASN A 394 -5.56 -1.81 -14.23
N ALA A 395 -6.50 -1.33 -13.41
CA ALA A 395 -7.60 -2.15 -12.90
C ALA A 395 -8.52 -2.74 -14.00
N TYR A 396 -8.61 -2.10 -15.17
CA TYR A 396 -9.47 -2.55 -16.27
C TYR A 396 -8.74 -3.37 -17.33
N ALA A 397 -7.41 -3.41 -17.29
CA ALA A 397 -6.60 -4.17 -18.24
C ALA A 397 -6.48 -5.67 -17.91
N ARG A 398 -6.96 -6.07 -16.75
CA ARG A 398 -6.89 -7.45 -16.23
C ARG A 398 -8.27 -8.07 -16.24
N PRO A 399 -8.50 -9.16 -17.03
CA PRO A 399 -9.81 -9.81 -17.09
C PRO A 399 -10.36 -10.21 -15.72
N GLU A 400 -9.49 -10.69 -14.81
CA GLU A 400 -9.87 -11.14 -13.47
C GLU A 400 -10.33 -9.96 -12.56
N CYS A 401 -9.96 -8.73 -12.93
CA CYS A 401 -10.39 -7.55 -12.18
C CYS A 401 -11.70 -6.96 -12.68
N LYS A 402 -12.23 -7.41 -13.84
CA LYS A 402 -13.43 -6.82 -14.47
C LYS A 402 -14.60 -6.80 -13.50
N ASP A 403 -14.88 -7.95 -12.88
CA ASP A 403 -15.99 -8.16 -11.96
C ASP A 403 -15.56 -8.15 -10.48
N CYS A 404 -14.40 -7.57 -10.17
CA CYS A 404 -13.91 -7.46 -8.81
C CYS A 404 -14.47 -6.21 -8.12
N TRP A 405 -15.19 -6.40 -7.02
CA TRP A 405 -15.74 -5.29 -6.23
C TRP A 405 -14.67 -4.34 -5.67
N ALA A 406 -13.46 -4.85 -5.40
CA ALA A 406 -12.37 -4.08 -4.82
C ALA A 406 -11.50 -3.34 -5.85
N LYS A 407 -11.80 -3.43 -7.17
CA LYS A 407 -10.89 -2.96 -8.23
C LYS A 407 -10.50 -1.48 -8.11
N LEU A 408 -11.41 -0.61 -7.72
CA LEU A 408 -11.14 0.84 -7.57
C LEU A 408 -10.47 1.21 -6.24
N TYR A 409 -10.35 0.27 -5.30
CA TYR A 409 -9.52 0.40 -4.10
C TYR A 409 -8.13 -0.20 -4.34
N CYS A 410 -8.05 -1.32 -5.06
CA CYS A 410 -6.83 -2.08 -5.34
C CYS A 410 -6.02 -1.52 -6.51
N SER A 411 -6.64 -0.79 -7.45
CA SER A 411 -6.00 -0.29 -8.68
C SER A 411 -5.42 -1.41 -9.58
N GLY A 412 -5.94 -2.64 -9.47
CA GLY A 412 -5.44 -3.80 -10.20
C GLY A 412 -4.24 -4.50 -9.56
N GLY A 413 -3.79 -4.09 -8.38
CA GLY A 413 -2.69 -4.73 -7.64
C GLY A 413 -1.29 -4.32 -8.09
N CYS A 414 -0.28 -4.98 -7.52
CA CYS A 414 1.13 -4.71 -7.77
C CYS A 414 1.62 -5.43 -9.03
N ALA A 415 2.23 -4.70 -9.97
CA ALA A 415 2.81 -5.27 -11.20
C ALA A 415 3.96 -6.25 -10.90
N ALA A 416 4.77 -5.97 -9.89
CA ALA A 416 5.87 -6.87 -9.50
C ALA A 416 5.34 -8.17 -8.89
N ASN A 417 4.37 -8.10 -7.97
CA ASN A 417 3.76 -9.31 -7.40
C ASN A 417 3.07 -10.15 -8.48
N ALA A 418 2.40 -9.50 -9.44
CA ALA A 418 1.81 -10.19 -10.59
C ALA A 418 2.88 -10.90 -11.42
N TYR A 419 4.00 -10.22 -11.71
CA TYR A 419 5.12 -10.79 -12.46
C TYR A 419 5.75 -11.99 -11.75
N HIS A 420 6.05 -11.87 -10.46
CA HIS A 420 6.64 -12.97 -9.69
C HIS A 420 5.69 -14.17 -9.55
N ALA A 421 4.39 -13.93 -9.48
CA ALA A 421 3.39 -15.00 -9.37
C ALA A 421 3.03 -15.68 -10.70
N THR A 422 3.09 -14.95 -11.83
CA THR A 422 2.52 -15.42 -13.12
C THR A 422 3.47 -15.30 -14.31
N GLY A 423 4.66 -14.71 -14.14
CA GLY A 423 5.58 -14.38 -15.24
C GLY A 423 5.15 -13.18 -16.09
N SER A 424 4.06 -12.48 -15.72
CA SER A 424 3.53 -11.33 -16.46
C SER A 424 3.14 -10.18 -15.54
N ILE A 425 3.52 -8.94 -15.88
CA ILE A 425 3.07 -7.74 -15.18
C ILE A 425 1.57 -7.50 -15.31
N ARG A 426 0.92 -8.14 -16.29
CA ARG A 426 -0.53 -8.08 -16.53
C ARG A 426 -1.29 -9.22 -15.85
N GLY A 427 -0.60 -10.17 -15.24
CA GLY A 427 -1.22 -11.22 -14.45
C GLY A 427 -1.81 -10.72 -13.14
N VAL A 428 -2.35 -11.64 -12.35
CA VAL A 428 -2.93 -11.36 -11.04
C VAL A 428 -2.29 -12.25 -9.97
N TYR A 429 -1.83 -11.64 -8.89
CA TYR A 429 -1.41 -12.37 -7.69
C TYR A 429 -2.66 -12.69 -6.84
N SER A 430 -3.33 -13.80 -7.15
CA SER A 430 -4.62 -14.16 -6.56
C SER A 430 -4.62 -14.21 -5.04
N TYR A 431 -3.56 -14.76 -4.43
CA TYR A 431 -3.40 -14.76 -2.97
C TYR A 431 -3.44 -13.35 -2.37
N GLY A 432 -2.71 -12.42 -2.98
CA GLY A 432 -2.72 -11.01 -2.58
C GLY A 432 -4.08 -10.34 -2.78
N CYS A 433 -4.87 -10.78 -3.77
CA CYS A 433 -6.24 -10.30 -3.97
C CYS A 433 -7.14 -10.64 -2.78
N GLU A 434 -7.08 -11.89 -2.28
CA GLU A 434 -7.90 -12.32 -1.15
C GLU A 434 -7.54 -11.55 0.13
N LEU A 435 -6.25 -11.39 0.43
CA LEU A 435 -5.81 -10.56 1.56
C LEU A 435 -6.24 -9.10 1.41
N PHE A 436 -6.15 -8.54 0.20
CA PHE A 436 -6.55 -7.16 -0.05
C PHE A 436 -8.05 -6.94 0.14
N LYS A 437 -8.89 -7.83 -0.38
CA LYS A 437 -10.35 -7.79 -0.20
C LYS A 437 -10.70 -7.79 1.29
N LYS A 438 -10.12 -8.71 2.06
CA LYS A 438 -10.36 -8.79 3.51
C LYS A 438 -9.92 -7.54 4.25
N ARG A 439 -8.77 -6.98 3.89
CA ARG A 439 -8.32 -5.69 4.44
C ARG A 439 -9.29 -4.55 4.16
N MET A 440 -9.86 -4.50 2.96
CA MET A 440 -10.83 -3.46 2.60
C MET A 440 -12.17 -3.63 3.34
N GLU A 441 -12.66 -4.85 3.50
CA GLU A 441 -13.84 -5.11 4.32
C GLU A 441 -13.64 -4.61 5.76
N CYS A 442 -12.50 -4.92 6.36
CA CYS A 442 -12.16 -4.46 7.71
C CYS A 442 -12.03 -2.93 7.79
N ALA A 443 -11.37 -2.30 6.80
CA ALA A 443 -11.20 -0.85 6.75
C ALA A 443 -12.55 -0.11 6.64
N ILE A 444 -13.43 -0.58 5.76
CA ILE A 444 -14.78 -0.01 5.59
C ILE A 444 -15.59 -0.21 6.88
N MET A 445 -15.53 -1.39 7.50
CA MET A 445 -16.23 -1.66 8.76
C MET A 445 -15.79 -0.71 9.88
N ILE A 446 -14.50 -0.39 10.00
CA ILE A 446 -14.02 0.59 10.98
C ILE A 446 -14.66 1.97 10.73
N GLN A 447 -14.70 2.43 9.46
CA GLN A 447 -15.30 3.72 9.12
C GLN A 447 -16.80 3.75 9.43
N VAL A 448 -17.53 2.67 9.12
CA VAL A 448 -18.95 2.52 9.46
C VAL A 448 -19.16 2.57 10.98
N ALA A 449 -18.36 1.83 11.75
CA ALA A 449 -18.46 1.82 13.21
C ALA A 449 -18.21 3.21 13.80
N GLU A 450 -17.20 3.92 13.32
CA GLU A 450 -16.86 5.28 13.77
C GLU A 450 -17.93 6.30 13.43
N GLN A 451 -18.54 6.20 12.23
CA GLN A 451 -19.61 7.10 11.84
C GLN A 451 -20.86 6.90 12.68
N LEU A 452 -21.30 5.66 12.87
CA LEU A 452 -22.49 5.34 13.67
C LEU A 452 -22.33 5.73 15.15
N GLU A 453 -21.09 5.68 15.69
CA GLU A 453 -20.81 6.18 17.03
C GLU A 453 -20.85 7.72 17.13
N ALA A 454 -20.47 8.41 16.07
CA ALA A 454 -20.51 9.88 16.04
C ALA A 454 -21.94 10.44 15.90
N GLU A 455 -22.90 9.62 15.42
CA GLU A 455 -24.32 9.96 15.26
C GLU A 455 -25.16 9.68 16.53
N GLN A 456 -24.60 8.94 17.51
CA GLN A 456 -25.22 8.66 18.83
C GLN A 456 -24.83 9.72 19.86
#